data_698ebb1695f674adfabaab5a4d680056
#
_entry.id   698ebb1695f674adfabaab5a4d680056
#
_cell.length_a   1.000
_cell.length_b   1.000
_cell.length_c   1.000
_cell.angle_alpha   90.00
_cell.angle_beta   90.00
_cell.angle_gamma   90.00
#
_symmetry.space_group_name_H-M   'P 1'
#
loop_
_entity.id
_entity.type
_entity.pdbx_description
1 polymer ?
#
loop_
_entity_poly.entity_id
_entity_poly.type
_entity_poly.pdbx_seq_one_letter_code
_entity_poly.pdbx_strand_id
1 'polypeptide(L)'
;MSLFQEGEFTGHSGSQLKWKIECDALEIDDWKCLATMIMDFEKRPFQAAIGIPRGGVMLGSFLNHYSSQNPKDPYLICDDVLTTGGSMIEFRDKYFSKSESFGWVIWSRIPVEDRYTDPKNDWISALFTMPQ
;
A
#
# COMPACT_ATOMS: atom_id res chain seq x y z
N MET A 1 3.39 19.54 -10.62
CA MET A 1 2.83 19.07 -9.35
C MET A 1 3.94 18.37 -8.58
N SER A 2 4.13 18.71 -7.32
CA SER A 2 5.16 18.08 -6.48
C SER A 2 4.61 16.84 -5.80
N LEU A 3 5.42 15.80 -5.72
CA LEU A 3 5.07 14.56 -5.03
C LEU A 3 4.86 14.79 -3.53
N PHE A 4 5.80 15.45 -2.89
CA PHE A 4 5.71 15.79 -1.47
C PHE A 4 5.23 17.22 -1.33
N GLN A 5 4.13 17.42 -0.61
CA GLN A 5 3.53 18.74 -0.44
C GLN A 5 3.39 19.05 1.05
N GLU A 6 3.93 20.20 1.45
CA GLU A 6 3.77 20.75 2.80
C GLU A 6 2.56 21.69 2.84
N GLY A 7 1.93 21.79 4.01
CA GLY A 7 0.77 22.62 4.22
C GLY A 7 -0.13 22.03 5.29
N GLU A 8 -1.36 22.52 5.33
CA GLU A 8 -2.38 21.96 6.20
C GLU A 8 -3.40 21.21 5.36
N PHE A 9 -3.54 19.92 5.62
CA PHE A 9 -4.45 19.05 4.90
C PHE A 9 -5.32 18.27 5.88
N THR A 10 -6.54 17.96 5.47
CA THR A 10 -7.44 17.10 6.24
C THR A 10 -7.39 15.70 5.65
N GLY A 11 -7.02 14.72 6.46
CA GLY A 11 -7.02 13.31 6.07
C GLY A 11 -8.44 12.72 6.01
N HIS A 12 -8.55 11.50 5.48
CA HIS A 12 -9.82 10.79 5.37
C HIS A 12 -10.51 10.59 6.73
N SER A 13 -9.74 10.46 7.79
CA SER A 13 -10.25 10.32 9.16
C SER A 13 -10.61 11.66 9.82
N GLY A 14 -10.49 12.78 9.11
CA GLY A 14 -10.66 14.12 9.67
C GLY A 14 -9.43 14.66 10.37
N SER A 15 -8.34 13.90 10.42
CA SER A 15 -7.08 14.32 11.04
C SER A 15 -6.44 15.48 10.28
N GLN A 16 -5.83 16.41 11.02
CA GLN A 16 -5.04 17.49 10.43
C GLN A 16 -3.65 16.97 10.09
N LEU A 17 -3.23 17.18 8.85
CA LEU A 17 -1.93 16.73 8.34
C LEU A 17 -1.11 17.94 7.90
N LYS A 18 0.19 17.91 8.21
CA LYS A 18 1.12 18.98 7.82
C LYS A 18 1.81 18.73 6.49
N TRP A 19 1.63 17.55 5.93
CA TRP A 19 2.17 17.19 4.63
C TRP A 19 1.32 16.08 4.01
N LYS A 20 1.43 15.95 2.70
CA LYS A 20 0.84 14.82 1.97
C LYS A 20 1.75 14.38 0.84
N ILE A 21 1.56 13.14 0.41
CA ILE A 21 2.14 12.61 -0.82
C ILE A 21 1.08 12.71 -1.91
N GLU A 22 1.42 13.41 -2.99
CA GLU A 22 0.53 13.58 -4.14
C GLU A 22 0.91 12.57 -5.22
N CYS A 23 0.24 11.41 -5.20
CA CYS A 23 0.57 10.32 -6.11
C CYS A 23 0.22 10.60 -7.57
N ASP A 24 -0.63 11.59 -7.83
CA ASP A 24 -0.88 12.03 -9.20
C ASP A 24 0.34 12.69 -9.86
N ALA A 25 1.36 13.04 -9.06
CA ALA A 25 2.63 13.52 -9.59
C ALA A 25 3.51 12.39 -10.16
N LEU A 26 3.18 11.13 -9.89
CA LEU A 26 3.93 9.99 -10.38
C LEU A 26 3.53 9.65 -11.81
N GLU A 27 4.54 9.36 -12.63
CA GLU A 27 4.35 8.89 -13.99
C GLU A 27 4.40 7.37 -14.05
N ILE A 28 4.09 6.79 -15.20
CA ILE A 28 4.06 5.33 -15.40
C ILE A 28 5.38 4.68 -15.03
N ASP A 29 6.50 5.27 -15.45
CA ASP A 29 7.83 4.70 -15.16
C ASP A 29 8.15 4.75 -13.67
N ASP A 30 7.64 5.75 -12.94
CA ASP A 30 7.79 5.83 -11.49
C ASP A 30 7.05 4.66 -10.81
N TRP A 31 5.82 4.38 -11.24
CA TRP A 31 5.04 3.26 -10.71
C TRP A 31 5.71 1.92 -10.97
N LYS A 32 6.27 1.73 -12.18
CA LYS A 32 7.03 0.52 -12.51
C LYS A 32 8.25 0.36 -11.60
N CYS A 33 8.97 1.45 -11.39
CA CYS A 33 10.14 1.45 -10.52
C CYS A 33 9.77 1.06 -9.09
N LEU A 34 8.71 1.65 -8.55
CA LEU A 34 8.25 1.36 -7.19
C LEU A 34 7.79 -0.09 -7.05
N ALA A 35 7.10 -0.63 -8.04
CA ALA A 35 6.72 -2.03 -8.06
C ALA A 35 7.95 -2.95 -8.06
N THR A 36 8.97 -2.63 -8.86
CA THR A 36 10.23 -3.38 -8.88
C THR A 36 10.93 -3.34 -7.53
N MET A 37 10.94 -2.19 -6.86
CA MET A 37 11.51 -2.05 -5.52
C MET A 37 10.79 -2.95 -4.50
N ILE A 38 9.46 -3.00 -4.56
CA ILE A 38 8.69 -3.90 -3.70
C ILE A 38 9.10 -5.35 -3.95
N MET A 39 9.21 -5.75 -5.20
CA MET A 39 9.57 -7.12 -5.55
C MET A 39 11.01 -7.49 -5.14
N ASP A 40 11.89 -6.51 -5.01
CA ASP A 40 13.23 -6.77 -4.48
C ASP A 40 13.20 -7.19 -3.01
N PHE A 41 12.22 -6.71 -2.25
CA PHE A 41 12.06 -7.05 -0.84
C PHE A 41 11.13 -8.25 -0.62
N GLU A 42 10.06 -8.36 -1.41
CA GLU A 42 9.04 -9.38 -1.20
C GLU A 42 9.40 -10.68 -1.91
N LYS A 43 9.61 -11.73 -1.14
CA LYS A 43 9.97 -13.05 -1.67
C LYS A 43 8.81 -14.05 -1.61
N ARG A 44 7.69 -13.70 -0.98
CA ARG A 44 6.52 -14.57 -0.94
C ARG A 44 5.79 -14.54 -2.28
N PRO A 45 5.39 -15.70 -2.81
CA PRO A 45 4.56 -15.71 -4.01
C PRO A 45 3.14 -15.22 -3.69
N PHE A 46 2.47 -14.66 -4.68
CA PHE A 46 1.07 -14.25 -4.58
C PHE A 46 0.34 -14.57 -5.87
N GLN A 47 -0.91 -15.01 -5.74
CA GLN A 47 -1.69 -15.42 -6.92
C GLN A 47 -2.13 -14.23 -7.77
N ALA A 48 -2.36 -13.09 -7.16
CA ALA A 48 -2.73 -11.85 -7.84
C ALA A 48 -2.43 -10.66 -6.94
N ALA A 49 -2.16 -9.50 -7.52
CA ALA A 49 -2.03 -8.24 -6.82
C ALA A 49 -3.24 -7.36 -7.12
N ILE A 50 -3.86 -6.84 -6.07
CA ILE A 50 -5.05 -6.03 -6.16
C ILE A 50 -4.77 -4.68 -5.50
N GLY A 51 -4.91 -3.60 -6.27
CA GLY A 51 -4.76 -2.24 -5.75
C GLY A 51 -6.08 -1.69 -5.25
N ILE A 52 -6.02 -1.04 -4.10
CA ILE A 52 -7.21 -0.39 -3.54
C ILE A 52 -7.55 0.84 -4.39
N PRO A 53 -8.76 0.95 -4.91
CA PRO A 53 -9.18 2.13 -5.63
C PRO A 53 -9.17 3.37 -4.71
N ARG A 54 -8.76 4.52 -5.22
CA ARG A 54 -8.21 4.72 -6.57
C ARG A 54 -6.67 4.69 -6.55
N GLY A 55 -6.05 5.13 -5.46
CA GLY A 55 -4.61 5.38 -5.37
C GLY A 55 -3.74 4.15 -5.56
N GLY A 56 -4.24 2.97 -5.23
CA GLY A 56 -3.46 1.73 -5.34
C GLY A 56 -3.56 1.01 -6.68
N VAL A 57 -4.43 1.45 -7.59
CA VAL A 57 -4.73 0.70 -8.82
C VAL A 57 -3.51 0.57 -9.73
N MET A 58 -2.77 1.64 -9.94
CA MET A 58 -1.58 1.60 -10.80
C MET A 58 -0.52 0.66 -10.24
N LEU A 59 -0.25 0.76 -8.94
CA LEU A 59 0.70 -0.12 -8.28
C LEU A 59 0.27 -1.59 -8.40
N GLY A 60 -0.99 -1.88 -8.11
CA GLY A 60 -1.54 -3.22 -8.23
C GLY A 60 -1.40 -3.79 -9.63
N SER A 61 -1.67 -2.97 -10.63
CA SER A 61 -1.53 -3.35 -12.03
C SER A 61 -0.11 -3.79 -12.38
N PHE A 62 0.90 -3.03 -11.94
CA PHE A 62 2.30 -3.40 -12.21
C PHE A 62 2.76 -4.58 -11.36
N LEU A 63 2.37 -4.66 -10.09
CA LEU A 63 2.70 -5.80 -9.25
C LEU A 63 2.07 -7.10 -9.76
N ASN A 64 0.90 -7.02 -10.36
CA ASN A 64 0.21 -8.20 -10.88
C ASN A 64 0.99 -8.91 -12.00
N HIS A 65 1.91 -8.21 -12.66
CA HIS A 65 2.81 -8.84 -13.65
C HIS A 65 3.73 -9.89 -13.01
N TYR A 66 3.97 -9.80 -11.70
CA TYR A 66 4.81 -10.72 -10.95
C TYR A 66 4.02 -11.82 -10.24
N SER A 67 2.70 -11.87 -10.45
CA SER A 67 1.85 -12.85 -9.78
C SER A 67 2.16 -14.26 -10.27
N SER A 68 1.99 -15.22 -9.37
CA SER A 68 2.17 -16.65 -9.68
C SER A 68 0.99 -17.24 -10.46
N GLN A 69 -0.18 -16.60 -10.35
CA GLN A 69 -1.46 -17.11 -10.85
C GLN A 69 -1.83 -18.49 -10.27
N ASN A 70 -1.22 -18.86 -9.15
CA ASN A 70 -1.49 -20.10 -8.46
C ASN A 70 -2.55 -19.87 -7.38
N PRO A 71 -3.74 -20.53 -7.48
CA PRO A 71 -4.82 -20.34 -6.50
C PRO A 71 -4.45 -20.72 -5.06
N LYS A 72 -3.36 -21.44 -4.86
CA LYS A 72 -2.88 -21.81 -3.52
C LYS A 72 -2.08 -20.71 -2.85
N ASP A 73 -1.63 -19.72 -3.62
CA ASP A 73 -0.86 -18.61 -3.06
C ASP A 73 -1.80 -17.51 -2.55
N PRO A 74 -1.35 -16.70 -1.58
CA PRO A 74 -2.17 -15.60 -1.05
C PRO A 74 -2.36 -14.48 -2.06
N TYR A 75 -3.27 -13.57 -1.76
CA TYR A 75 -3.44 -12.32 -2.50
C TYR A 75 -2.51 -11.25 -1.94
N LEU A 76 -2.01 -10.40 -2.82
CA LEU A 76 -1.29 -9.19 -2.44
C LEU A 76 -2.24 -8.00 -2.60
N ILE A 77 -2.55 -7.33 -1.48
CA ILE A 77 -3.36 -6.13 -1.47
C ILE A 77 -2.42 -4.94 -1.34
N CYS A 78 -2.54 -3.95 -2.21
CA CYS A 78 -1.64 -2.81 -2.19
C CYS A 78 -2.36 -1.48 -2.29
N ASP A 79 -1.72 -0.46 -1.74
CA ASP A 79 -2.18 0.91 -1.80
C ASP A 79 -0.97 1.83 -1.87
N ASP A 80 -1.20 3.10 -2.14
CA ASP A 80 -0.13 4.08 -2.22
C ASP A 80 0.35 4.52 -0.82
N VAL A 81 -0.58 4.90 0.05
CA VAL A 81 -0.27 5.46 1.37
C VAL A 81 -1.07 4.76 2.47
N LEU A 82 -0.38 4.41 3.55
CA LEU A 82 -0.99 3.89 4.77
C LEU A 82 -1.05 5.01 5.81
N THR A 83 -2.26 5.40 6.20
CA THR A 83 -2.45 6.43 7.23
C THR A 83 -2.84 5.82 8.58
N THR A 84 -4.02 5.20 8.67
CA THR A 84 -4.50 4.52 9.88
C THR A 84 -4.62 3.02 9.71
N GLY A 85 -4.57 2.53 8.47
CA GLY A 85 -4.80 1.14 8.14
C GLY A 85 -6.27 0.79 7.91
N GLY A 86 -7.19 1.74 8.13
CA GLY A 86 -8.62 1.50 7.98
C GLY A 86 -9.02 1.04 6.58
N SER A 87 -8.54 1.73 5.56
CA SER A 87 -8.87 1.39 4.17
C SER A 87 -8.37 -0.01 3.78
N MET A 88 -7.17 -0.36 4.20
CA MET A 88 -6.59 -1.66 3.91
C MET A 88 -7.37 -2.79 4.57
N ILE A 89 -7.69 -2.65 5.85
CA ILE A 89 -8.42 -3.69 6.59
C ILE A 89 -9.87 -3.81 6.11
N GLU A 90 -10.53 -2.71 5.80
CA GLU A 90 -11.90 -2.74 5.25
C GLU A 90 -11.93 -3.46 3.91
N PHE A 91 -10.98 -3.18 3.04
CA PHE A 91 -10.88 -3.81 1.73
C PHE A 91 -10.64 -5.31 1.86
N ARG A 92 -9.69 -5.71 2.71
CA ARG A 92 -9.42 -7.12 2.97
C ARG A 92 -10.65 -7.84 3.50
N ASP A 93 -11.32 -7.26 4.49
CA ASP A 93 -12.49 -7.89 5.13
C ASP A 93 -13.66 -8.00 4.17
N LYS A 94 -13.82 -7.01 3.28
CA LYS A 94 -14.93 -7.01 2.33
C LYS A 94 -14.75 -8.02 1.20
N TYR A 95 -13.53 -8.12 0.64
CA TYR A 95 -13.30 -8.88 -0.58
C TYR A 95 -12.47 -10.14 -0.39
N PHE A 96 -11.69 -10.24 0.68
CA PHE A 96 -10.72 -11.32 0.88
C PHE A 96 -10.81 -11.95 2.27
N SER A 97 -11.95 -11.85 2.94
CA SER A 97 -12.13 -12.35 4.31
C SER A 97 -11.91 -13.86 4.45
N LYS A 98 -12.09 -14.62 3.39
CA LYS A 98 -11.93 -16.09 3.37
C LYS A 98 -10.64 -16.54 2.69
N SER A 99 -9.76 -15.62 2.35
CA SER A 99 -8.53 -15.89 1.63
C SER A 99 -7.33 -15.39 2.43
N GLU A 100 -6.18 -16.04 2.24
CA GLU A 100 -4.94 -15.50 2.78
C GLU A 100 -4.51 -14.28 1.96
N SER A 101 -4.02 -13.27 2.64
CA SER A 101 -3.55 -12.05 2.00
C SER A 101 -2.47 -11.38 2.83
N PHE A 102 -1.64 -10.61 2.15
CA PHE A 102 -0.67 -9.71 2.78
C PHE A 102 -0.67 -8.40 1.99
N GLY A 103 -0.13 -7.37 2.61
CA GLY A 103 -0.25 -6.03 2.05
C GLY A 103 1.08 -5.35 1.83
N TRP A 104 1.10 -4.46 0.84
CA TRP A 104 2.19 -3.53 0.59
C TRP A 104 1.65 -2.15 0.32
N VAL A 105 2.32 -1.15 0.88
CA VAL A 105 2.11 0.26 0.54
C VAL A 105 3.46 0.88 0.19
N ILE A 106 3.43 2.00 -0.50
CA ILE A 106 4.66 2.72 -0.82
C ILE A 106 5.09 3.56 0.38
N TRP A 107 4.18 4.39 0.89
CA TRP A 107 4.47 5.28 2.01
C TRP A 107 3.58 4.98 3.21
N SER A 108 4.20 4.81 4.38
CA SER A 108 3.46 4.64 5.63
C SER A 108 3.66 5.85 6.54
N ARG A 109 2.56 6.38 7.09
CA ARG A 109 2.59 7.36 8.17
C ARG A 109 2.71 6.69 9.54
N ILE A 110 2.48 5.38 9.60
CA ILE A 110 2.55 4.61 10.85
C ILE A 110 4.01 4.22 11.07
N PRO A 111 4.59 4.53 12.25
CA PRO A 111 5.94 4.06 12.58
C PRO A 111 6.06 2.55 12.47
N VAL A 112 7.27 2.08 12.15
CA VAL A 112 7.55 0.65 11.96
C VAL A 112 7.15 -0.16 13.19
N GLU A 113 7.51 0.33 14.38
CA GLU A 113 7.20 -0.34 15.64
C GLU A 113 5.70 -0.51 15.84
N ASP A 114 4.94 0.55 15.59
CA ASP A 114 3.49 0.53 15.77
C ASP A 114 2.82 -0.36 14.73
N ARG A 115 3.35 -0.39 13.51
CA ARG A 115 2.79 -1.20 12.44
C ARG A 115 2.93 -2.70 12.74
N TYR A 116 4.10 -3.12 13.22
CA TYR A 116 4.34 -4.54 13.49
C TYR A 116 3.71 -5.05 14.79
N THR A 117 3.39 -4.16 15.72
CA THR A 117 2.77 -4.55 16.99
C THR A 117 1.25 -4.45 17.00
N ASP A 118 0.66 -3.78 16.02
CA ASP A 118 -0.79 -3.62 15.91
C ASP A 118 -1.35 -4.70 14.96
N PRO A 119 -2.19 -5.63 15.45
CA PRO A 119 -2.79 -6.67 14.61
C PRO A 119 -3.57 -6.13 13.40
N LYS A 120 -4.00 -4.88 13.46
CA LYS A 120 -4.67 -4.22 12.34
C LYS A 120 -3.72 -3.96 11.17
N ASN A 121 -2.43 -3.79 11.44
CA ASN A 121 -1.45 -3.35 10.46
C ASN A 121 -0.25 -4.30 10.29
N ASP A 122 -0.16 -5.36 11.09
CA ASP A 122 1.02 -6.25 11.11
C ASP A 122 1.21 -7.05 9.81
N TRP A 123 0.19 -7.13 8.99
CA TRP A 123 0.21 -7.84 7.71
C TRP A 123 0.65 -6.95 6.54
N ILE A 124 0.94 -5.66 6.81
CA ILE A 124 1.24 -4.65 5.79
C ILE A 124 2.70 -4.24 5.88
N SER A 125 3.41 -4.32 4.76
CA SER A 125 4.77 -3.82 4.60
C SER A 125 4.75 -2.48 3.85
N ALA A 126 5.77 -1.67 4.04
CA ALA A 126 5.91 -0.38 3.36
C ALA A 126 7.33 -0.21 2.83
N LEU A 127 7.46 0.42 1.67
CA LEU A 127 8.78 0.80 1.16
C LEU A 127 9.41 1.91 1.99
N PHE A 128 8.62 2.90 2.34
CA PHE A 128 9.09 4.07 3.08
C PHE A 128 8.18 4.35 4.27
N THR A 129 8.78 4.65 5.41
CA THR A 129 8.05 5.18 6.58
C THR A 129 8.35 6.66 6.67
N MET A 130 7.30 7.46 6.63
CA MET A 130 7.41 8.92 6.59
C MET A 130 7.44 9.52 8.00
N PRO A 131 8.05 10.69 8.16
CA PRO A 131 8.04 11.38 9.44
C PRO A 131 6.62 11.72 9.89
N GLN A 132 6.45 11.74 11.19
CA GLN A 132 5.18 12.12 11.81
C GLN A 132 4.95 13.63 11.77
#